data_56faa7bd5e77c4605d38a1768156e9f1
#
_entry.id   56faa7bd5e77c4605d38a1768156e9f1
#
_cell.length_a   1.000
_cell.length_b   1.000
_cell.length_c   1.000
_cell.angle_alpha   90.00
_cell.angle_beta   90.00
_cell.angle_gamma   90.00
#
_symmetry.space_group_name_H-M   'P 1'
#
loop_
_entity.id
_entity.type
_entity.pdbx_description
1 polymer ?
#
loop_
_entity_poly.entity_id
_entity_poly.type
_entity_poly.pdbx_seq_one_letter_code
_entity_poly.pdbx_strand_id
1 'polypeptide(L)'
;QNPDVVLVKNAGGQTLGYSPASGVKILTDNGLSFKDLNKNGALDPYEDWRLSADLRARDLAERLSIEQIAGLMLYSRHQSIPARADGYFAGTYKGKKFPESGAKPDDLTDQQIVFLSQDNLRHVLLTTVQSPEAAARWNNKVQALCEGLGLGIPANNSTDPRHGTVSTMEYNAGAGGQISMWPGSLGMAASFDPNLVEQFGQIAAAEYRALGIATALSPQVDIATDPRWNRVSGTFGENPKLSAAMSQAYCDGFQTSKGSQEIKNGWGYGSVNAMVKHWPGGGSGEAGRDAHYGMGKFAVYPGGKFATHFIPFTKGAFKLTGKTKMASAIMPYYTISWNQDTKNKENVGNSYNSYIINDLLRKKYKYDGVACTDWSITGNKTQMDNFVGGKPHGVEHLSVAQRHYKVLMAGVDQFGGNNEAAPILEAYKMGMAEHGEWMRARMEQSAVRLLKNIFRVGLFENPYLDVENTKNTVGKPEFMTAGYEAQLKSMVLLKNKNKVLPLKTGKTVYVPKKYTPAGRNFLGAPIPEK
;
A
#
# COMPACT_ATOMS: atom_id res chain seq x y z
N GLN A 1 9.99 -2.95 25.61
CA GLN A 1 11.41 -2.65 25.32
C GLN A 1 11.60 -2.69 23.82
N ASN A 2 12.41 -1.77 23.27
CA ASN A 2 12.89 -1.91 21.90
C ASN A 2 13.69 -3.22 21.82
N PRO A 3 13.52 -4.03 20.78
CA PRO A 3 14.36 -5.20 20.59
C PRO A 3 15.80 -4.72 20.35
N ASP A 4 16.75 -5.37 20.99
CA ASP A 4 18.14 -5.19 20.64
C ASP A 4 18.33 -5.64 19.19
N VAL A 5 18.96 -4.80 18.38
CA VAL A 5 19.23 -5.08 16.97
C VAL A 5 20.73 -5.20 16.76
N VAL A 6 21.14 -6.30 16.18
CA VAL A 6 22.53 -6.54 15.80
C VAL A 6 22.68 -6.35 14.30
N LEU A 7 23.68 -5.56 13.89
CA LEU A 7 24.02 -5.37 12.48
C LEU A 7 25.31 -6.14 12.14
N VAL A 8 25.23 -6.96 11.08
CA VAL A 8 26.35 -7.70 10.53
C VAL A 8 26.66 -7.19 9.13
N LYS A 9 27.85 -6.64 8.94
CA LYS A 9 28.29 -6.09 7.65
C LYS A 9 29.03 -7.16 6.85
N ASN A 10 28.64 -7.34 5.60
CA ASN A 10 29.37 -8.14 4.63
C ASN A 10 30.24 -7.25 3.75
N ALA A 11 31.52 -7.57 3.61
CA ALA A 11 32.42 -6.84 2.71
C ALA A 11 31.97 -7.05 1.25
N GLY A 12 31.54 -5.96 0.59
CA GLY A 12 31.01 -6.01 -0.76
C GLY A 12 29.63 -6.66 -0.90
N GLY A 13 28.92 -6.88 0.21
CA GLY A 13 27.60 -7.52 0.26
C GLY A 13 26.57 -6.76 1.09
N GLN A 14 25.49 -7.44 1.42
CA GLN A 14 24.36 -6.86 2.17
C GLN A 14 24.70 -6.70 3.66
N THR A 15 24.24 -5.62 4.27
CA THR A 15 24.23 -5.49 5.74
C THR A 15 23.01 -6.19 6.29
N LEU A 16 23.22 -7.14 7.19
CA LEU A 16 22.15 -7.90 7.83
C LEU A 16 21.78 -7.26 9.16
N GLY A 17 20.49 -7.12 9.42
CA GLY A 17 19.95 -6.72 10.72
C GLY A 17 19.09 -7.85 11.28
N TYR A 18 19.29 -8.20 12.55
CA TYR A 18 18.46 -9.18 13.24
C TYR A 18 18.32 -8.85 14.73
N SER A 19 17.26 -9.37 15.33
CA SER A 19 17.08 -9.32 16.80
C SER A 19 17.54 -10.64 17.42
N PRO A 20 18.48 -10.63 18.38
CA PRO A 20 18.86 -11.85 19.09
C PRO A 20 17.67 -12.57 19.77
N ALA A 21 16.66 -11.81 20.19
CA ALA A 21 15.43 -12.35 20.77
C ALA A 21 14.58 -13.18 19.78
N SER A 22 14.79 -13.05 18.46
CA SER A 22 14.12 -13.84 17.44
C SER A 22 14.61 -15.29 17.38
N GLY A 23 15.78 -15.58 17.95
CA GLY A 23 16.44 -16.87 17.87
C GLY A 23 17.18 -17.15 16.55
N VAL A 24 17.16 -16.19 15.62
CA VAL A 24 17.94 -16.25 14.37
C VAL A 24 19.43 -16.27 14.67
N LYS A 25 20.16 -17.13 13.97
CA LYS A 25 21.63 -17.22 14.01
C LYS A 25 22.24 -16.70 12.73
N ILE A 26 23.53 -16.40 12.79
CA ILE A 26 24.30 -16.03 11.59
C ILE A 26 25.09 -17.25 11.13
N LEU A 27 24.86 -17.63 9.90
CA LEU A 27 25.66 -18.63 9.17
C LEU A 27 26.77 -17.94 8.41
N THR A 28 27.85 -18.66 8.17
CA THR A 28 28.98 -18.19 7.35
C THR A 28 29.20 -19.16 6.18
N ASP A 29 29.20 -18.61 4.95
CA ASP A 29 29.55 -19.34 3.74
C ASP A 29 30.49 -18.49 2.89
N ASN A 30 31.64 -19.06 2.52
CA ASN A 30 32.68 -18.38 1.73
C ASN A 30 33.07 -16.98 2.26
N GLY A 31 33.15 -16.84 3.60
CA GLY A 31 33.51 -15.59 4.27
C GLY A 31 32.39 -14.55 4.31
N LEU A 32 31.19 -14.87 3.87
CA LEU A 32 30.02 -14.02 3.92
C LEU A 32 29.03 -14.54 4.97
N SER A 33 28.29 -13.62 5.57
CA SER A 33 27.30 -13.88 6.61
C SER A 33 25.89 -13.92 6.04
N PHE A 34 25.06 -14.82 6.56
CA PHE A 34 23.66 -15.03 6.19
C PHE A 34 22.81 -15.25 7.46
N LYS A 35 21.52 -14.93 7.39
CA LYS A 35 20.59 -15.22 8.48
C LYS A 35 19.99 -16.61 8.33
N ASP A 36 20.10 -17.44 9.35
CA ASP A 36 19.38 -18.72 9.50
C ASP A 36 17.96 -18.43 9.99
N LEU A 37 17.07 -18.08 9.07
CA LEU A 37 15.73 -17.59 9.39
C LEU A 37 14.78 -18.69 9.86
N ASN A 38 14.95 -19.90 9.33
CA ASN A 38 14.17 -21.07 9.74
C ASN A 38 14.85 -21.89 10.86
N LYS A 39 16.05 -21.48 11.29
CA LYS A 39 16.78 -22.05 12.43
C LYS A 39 17.15 -23.53 12.26
N ASN A 40 17.39 -23.96 11.00
CA ASN A 40 17.75 -25.34 10.67
C ASN A 40 19.28 -25.57 10.67
N GLY A 41 20.09 -24.52 10.76
CA GLY A 41 21.55 -24.56 10.75
C GLY A 41 22.18 -24.73 9.37
N ALA A 42 21.40 -24.63 8.28
CA ALA A 42 21.86 -24.71 6.90
C ALA A 42 21.46 -23.44 6.14
N LEU A 43 22.27 -23.06 5.13
CA LEU A 43 21.93 -21.93 4.26
C LEU A 43 20.96 -22.39 3.17
N ASP A 44 19.70 -22.01 3.33
CA ASP A 44 18.67 -22.27 2.32
C ASP A 44 18.68 -21.22 1.19
N PRO A 45 18.20 -21.55 -0.03
CA PRO A 45 18.20 -20.60 -1.15
C PRO A 45 17.48 -19.29 -0.86
N TYR A 46 16.37 -19.29 -0.11
CA TYR A 46 15.66 -18.05 0.23
C TYR A 46 16.44 -17.13 1.19
N GLU A 47 17.37 -17.67 1.96
CA GLU A 47 18.24 -16.94 2.90
C GLU A 47 19.47 -16.35 2.21
N ASP A 48 19.86 -16.93 1.06
CA ASP A 48 21.02 -16.50 0.30
C ASP A 48 20.73 -15.20 -0.48
N TRP A 49 21.13 -14.08 0.09
CA TRP A 49 20.95 -12.75 -0.51
C TRP A 49 21.72 -12.54 -1.84
N ARG A 50 22.63 -13.42 -2.23
CA ARG A 50 23.32 -13.41 -3.53
C ARG A 50 22.39 -13.81 -4.67
N LEU A 51 21.36 -14.60 -4.38
CA LEU A 51 20.39 -15.07 -5.36
C LEU A 51 19.37 -13.96 -5.73
N SER A 52 18.71 -14.16 -6.86
CA SER A 52 17.68 -13.21 -7.28
C SER A 52 16.43 -13.28 -6.41
N ALA A 53 15.72 -12.15 -6.27
CA ALA A 53 14.45 -12.11 -5.55
C ALA A 53 13.41 -13.12 -6.08
N ASP A 54 13.45 -13.45 -7.37
CA ASP A 54 12.56 -14.45 -7.98
C ASP A 54 12.89 -15.87 -7.52
N LEU A 55 14.16 -16.25 -7.52
CA LEU A 55 14.60 -17.57 -7.05
C LEU A 55 14.30 -17.76 -5.56
N ARG A 56 14.63 -16.75 -4.75
CA ARG A 56 14.37 -16.75 -3.31
C ARG A 56 12.87 -16.85 -3.00
N ALA A 57 12.05 -16.10 -3.73
CA ALA A 57 10.59 -16.11 -3.53
C ALA A 57 9.96 -17.46 -3.91
N ARG A 58 10.47 -18.15 -4.94
CA ARG A 58 10.01 -19.49 -5.33
C ARG A 58 10.39 -20.53 -4.28
N ASP A 59 11.65 -20.57 -3.88
CA ASP A 59 12.11 -21.50 -2.84
C ASP A 59 11.33 -21.32 -1.53
N LEU A 60 11.13 -20.08 -1.10
CA LEU A 60 10.36 -19.83 0.12
C LEU A 60 8.87 -20.21 -0.04
N ALA A 61 8.25 -19.90 -1.18
CA ALA A 61 6.83 -20.23 -1.41
C ALA A 61 6.57 -21.73 -1.36
N GLU A 62 7.48 -22.56 -1.88
CA GLU A 62 7.40 -24.03 -1.84
C GLU A 62 7.47 -24.57 -0.40
N ARG A 63 8.20 -23.90 0.50
CA ARG A 63 8.36 -24.27 1.91
C ARG A 63 7.19 -23.87 2.81
N LEU A 64 6.35 -22.92 2.37
CA LEU A 64 5.25 -22.41 3.18
C LEU A 64 4.13 -23.46 3.34
N SER A 65 3.58 -23.55 4.55
CA SER A 65 2.30 -24.21 4.74
C SER A 65 1.17 -23.41 4.08
N ILE A 66 0.01 -24.06 3.89
CA ILE A 66 -1.14 -23.36 3.30
C ILE A 66 -1.65 -22.23 4.22
N GLU A 67 -1.53 -22.38 5.54
CA GLU A 67 -1.88 -21.37 6.53
C GLU A 67 -0.94 -20.16 6.41
N GLN A 68 0.35 -20.38 6.19
CA GLN A 68 1.33 -19.31 5.98
C GLN A 68 1.10 -18.59 4.67
N ILE A 69 0.73 -19.30 3.60
CA ILE A 69 0.36 -18.66 2.32
C ILE A 69 -0.92 -17.85 2.50
N ALA A 70 -1.95 -18.39 3.15
CA ALA A 70 -3.19 -17.68 3.43
C ALA A 70 -2.92 -16.40 4.23
N GLY A 71 -2.06 -16.47 5.24
CA GLY A 71 -1.66 -15.30 6.03
C GLY A 71 -0.89 -14.25 5.21
N LEU A 72 0.01 -14.69 4.33
CA LEU A 72 0.73 -13.80 3.43
C LEU A 72 -0.21 -13.08 2.44
N MET A 73 -1.32 -13.72 2.07
CA MET A 73 -2.37 -13.14 1.21
C MET A 73 -3.29 -12.16 1.95
N LEU A 74 -3.21 -12.06 3.27
CA LEU A 74 -3.92 -11.06 4.05
C LEU A 74 -3.27 -9.68 3.94
N TYR A 75 -4.10 -8.65 3.98
CA TYR A 75 -3.67 -7.27 4.19
C TYR A 75 -4.52 -6.65 5.30
N SER A 76 -3.88 -6.14 6.35
CA SER A 76 -4.60 -5.75 7.56
C SER A 76 -5.64 -4.65 7.33
N ARG A 77 -6.64 -4.62 8.21
CA ARG A 77 -7.41 -3.40 8.45
C ARG A 77 -6.48 -2.28 8.92
N HIS A 78 -6.97 -1.06 8.87
CA HIS A 78 -6.23 0.15 9.29
C HIS A 78 -5.70 0.05 10.71
N GLN A 79 -4.41 0.34 10.90
CA GLN A 79 -3.73 0.33 12.19
C GLN A 79 -3.28 1.74 12.56
N SER A 80 -3.32 2.07 13.85
CA SER A 80 -2.82 3.34 14.40
C SER A 80 -1.75 3.07 15.47
N ILE A 81 -0.79 3.97 15.61
CA ILE A 81 0.32 3.89 16.56
C ILE A 81 0.33 5.17 17.40
N PRO A 82 -0.07 5.11 18.70
CA PRO A 82 -0.75 3.98 19.35
C PRO A 82 -2.15 3.71 18.78
N ALA A 83 -2.70 2.53 19.10
CA ALA A 83 -4.06 2.20 18.69
C ALA A 83 -5.08 3.18 19.27
N ARG A 84 -6.17 3.38 18.54
CA ARG A 84 -7.30 4.18 19.00
C ARG A 84 -8.01 3.46 20.15
N ALA A 85 -8.48 4.25 21.12
CA ALA A 85 -9.26 3.72 22.23
C ALA A 85 -10.65 3.24 21.80
N ASP A 86 -11.23 3.90 20.79
CA ASP A 86 -12.60 3.68 20.33
C ASP A 86 -12.72 3.73 18.81
N GLY A 87 -13.85 3.23 18.30
CA GLY A 87 -14.18 3.25 16.87
C GLY A 87 -13.88 1.94 16.17
N TYR A 88 -14.08 1.92 14.87
CA TYR A 88 -14.06 0.71 14.05
C TYR A 88 -12.67 0.01 14.02
N PHE A 89 -11.59 0.75 14.25
CA PHE A 89 -10.21 0.25 14.24
C PHE A 89 -9.53 0.42 15.61
N ALA A 90 -10.31 0.34 16.71
CA ALA A 90 -9.77 0.35 18.06
C ALA A 90 -8.90 -0.88 18.32
N GLY A 91 -7.94 -0.73 19.24
CA GLY A 91 -7.09 -1.82 19.68
C GLY A 91 -6.91 -1.81 21.20
N THR A 92 -6.51 -2.95 21.75
CA THR A 92 -6.29 -3.14 23.18
C THR A 92 -4.86 -3.56 23.48
N TYR A 93 -4.43 -3.34 24.72
CA TYR A 93 -3.14 -3.73 25.27
C TYR A 93 -3.39 -4.50 26.56
N LYS A 94 -3.17 -5.81 26.56
CA LYS A 94 -3.55 -6.71 27.67
C LYS A 94 -5.02 -6.53 28.11
N GLY A 95 -5.90 -6.47 27.10
CA GLY A 95 -7.35 -6.30 27.28
C GLY A 95 -7.82 -4.87 27.63
N LYS A 96 -6.91 -3.89 27.76
CA LYS A 96 -7.23 -2.50 28.13
C LYS A 96 -7.07 -1.54 26.96
N LYS A 97 -7.85 -0.47 26.92
CA LYS A 97 -7.66 0.63 25.97
C LYS A 97 -6.33 1.35 26.24
N PHE A 98 -5.73 1.97 25.23
CA PHE A 98 -4.43 2.63 25.35
C PHE A 98 -4.32 3.59 26.56
N PRO A 99 -5.27 4.52 26.83
CA PRO A 99 -5.16 5.44 27.95
C PRO A 99 -5.17 4.77 29.34
N GLU A 100 -5.68 3.53 29.42
CA GLU A 100 -5.87 2.79 30.67
C GLU A 100 -4.82 1.69 30.87
N SER A 101 -4.04 1.40 29.81
CA SER A 101 -3.19 0.20 29.76
C SER A 101 -1.81 0.39 30.38
N GLY A 102 -1.33 1.63 30.48
CA GLY A 102 0.06 1.92 30.80
C GLY A 102 1.07 1.52 29.68
N ALA A 103 0.57 1.15 28.50
CA ALA A 103 1.40 0.77 27.35
C ALA A 103 2.13 2.01 26.80
N LYS A 104 3.29 1.78 26.18
CA LYS A 104 4.00 2.81 25.42
C LYS A 104 3.33 2.98 24.03
N PRO A 105 3.44 4.16 23.40
CA PRO A 105 2.85 4.39 22.08
C PRO A 105 3.26 3.37 21.01
N ASP A 106 4.47 2.86 21.13
CA ASP A 106 5.08 1.89 20.22
C ASP A 106 4.89 0.40 20.62
N ASP A 107 4.09 0.11 21.64
CA ASP A 107 3.76 -1.28 21.99
C ASP A 107 2.78 -1.88 20.98
N LEU A 108 2.89 -3.20 20.77
CA LEU A 108 1.97 -3.93 19.92
C LEU A 108 0.63 -4.15 20.65
N THR A 109 -0.46 -4.02 19.92
CA THR A 109 -1.79 -4.36 20.45
C THR A 109 -1.99 -5.86 20.50
N ASP A 110 -2.96 -6.30 21.32
CA ASP A 110 -3.38 -7.70 21.37
C ASP A 110 -3.78 -8.22 19.98
N GLN A 111 -4.49 -7.41 19.20
CA GLN A 111 -4.93 -7.74 17.85
C GLN A 111 -3.75 -7.86 16.87
N GLN A 112 -2.75 -6.99 16.98
CA GLN A 112 -1.54 -7.05 16.15
C GLN A 112 -0.74 -8.32 16.45
N ILE A 113 -0.60 -8.69 17.72
CA ILE A 113 0.06 -9.94 18.11
C ILE A 113 -0.69 -11.14 17.53
N VAL A 114 -2.03 -11.17 17.62
CA VAL A 114 -2.85 -12.26 17.09
C VAL A 114 -2.69 -12.39 15.58
N PHE A 115 -2.93 -11.34 14.80
CA PHE A 115 -2.90 -11.49 13.34
C PHE A 115 -1.48 -11.77 12.79
N LEU A 116 -0.41 -11.26 13.44
CA LEU A 116 0.96 -11.56 13.05
C LEU A 116 1.35 -13.00 13.38
N SER A 117 0.97 -13.50 14.58
CA SER A 117 1.43 -14.79 15.10
C SER A 117 0.53 -15.96 14.72
N GLN A 118 -0.80 -15.80 14.75
CA GLN A 118 -1.76 -16.87 14.53
C GLN A 118 -2.25 -16.91 13.08
N ASP A 119 -2.54 -15.74 12.49
CA ASP A 119 -3.01 -15.65 11.10
C ASP A 119 -1.87 -15.50 10.09
N ASN A 120 -0.61 -15.45 10.50
CA ASN A 120 0.58 -15.29 9.65
C ASN A 120 0.54 -14.05 8.74
N LEU A 121 -0.22 -13.02 9.08
CA LEU A 121 -0.31 -11.79 8.31
C LEU A 121 1.05 -11.08 8.26
N ARG A 122 1.45 -10.57 7.10
CA ARG A 122 2.72 -9.85 6.90
C ARG A 122 2.56 -8.47 6.24
N HIS A 123 1.37 -8.09 5.80
CA HIS A 123 1.11 -6.79 5.18
C HIS A 123 0.24 -5.95 6.10
N VAL A 124 0.83 -4.89 6.70
CA VAL A 124 0.17 -4.07 7.72
C VAL A 124 -0.06 -2.66 7.18
N LEU A 125 -1.32 -2.21 7.20
CA LEU A 125 -1.70 -0.86 6.77
C LEU A 125 -1.67 0.11 7.96
N LEU A 126 -0.77 1.09 7.91
CA LEU A 126 -0.65 2.16 8.91
C LEU A 126 -1.50 3.37 8.51
N THR A 127 -2.31 3.85 9.44
CA THR A 127 -3.15 5.05 9.27
C THR A 127 -2.55 6.24 10.02
N THR A 128 -2.60 6.21 11.33
CA THR A 128 -2.08 7.29 12.17
C THR A 128 -0.83 6.82 12.90
N VAL A 129 0.20 7.66 12.94
CA VAL A 129 1.36 7.48 13.80
C VAL A 129 1.58 8.72 14.63
N GLN A 130 1.93 8.54 15.90
CA GLN A 130 2.07 9.65 16.85
C GLN A 130 3.29 10.52 16.53
N SER A 131 4.41 9.87 16.19
CA SER A 131 5.65 10.54 15.81
C SER A 131 6.52 9.60 14.95
N PRO A 132 7.53 10.13 14.25
CA PRO A 132 8.49 9.30 13.51
C PRO A 132 9.19 8.28 14.41
N GLU A 133 9.59 8.68 15.62
CA GLU A 133 10.28 7.79 16.56
C GLU A 133 9.38 6.65 17.06
N ALA A 134 8.10 6.95 17.31
CA ALA A 134 7.12 5.92 17.68
C ALA A 134 6.92 4.91 16.54
N ALA A 135 6.85 5.38 15.30
CA ALA A 135 6.75 4.51 14.12
C ALA A 135 7.97 3.59 13.99
N ALA A 136 9.19 4.13 14.13
CA ALA A 136 10.41 3.35 14.03
C ALA A 136 10.53 2.27 15.13
N ARG A 137 10.24 2.63 16.38
CA ARG A 137 10.25 1.67 17.50
C ARG A 137 9.17 0.60 17.33
N TRP A 138 7.96 0.97 16.90
CA TRP A 138 6.90 0.03 16.61
C TRP A 138 7.30 -0.92 15.47
N ASN A 139 7.84 -0.39 14.36
CA ASN A 139 8.35 -1.21 13.27
C ASN A 139 9.34 -2.25 13.78
N ASN A 140 10.31 -1.85 14.59
CA ASN A 140 11.34 -2.77 15.09
C ASN A 140 10.75 -3.89 15.94
N LYS A 141 9.70 -3.61 16.75
CA LYS A 141 8.98 -4.64 17.51
C LYS A 141 8.22 -5.61 16.62
N VAL A 142 7.53 -5.09 15.59
CA VAL A 142 6.85 -5.92 14.59
C VAL A 142 7.83 -6.83 13.87
N GLN A 143 8.96 -6.28 13.42
CA GLN A 143 9.97 -7.05 12.70
C GLN A 143 10.62 -8.12 13.58
N ALA A 144 10.94 -7.81 14.83
CA ALA A 144 11.49 -8.79 15.77
C ALA A 144 10.51 -9.94 16.05
N LEU A 145 9.21 -9.63 16.19
CA LEU A 145 8.18 -10.65 16.33
C LEU A 145 8.12 -11.53 15.07
N CYS A 146 8.01 -10.93 13.89
CA CYS A 146 7.90 -11.67 12.63
C CYS A 146 9.14 -12.53 12.33
N GLU A 147 10.34 -12.01 12.62
CA GLU A 147 11.61 -12.73 12.45
C GLU A 147 11.69 -13.98 13.36
N GLY A 148 11.05 -13.94 14.54
CA GLY A 148 10.96 -15.07 15.45
C GLY A 148 9.99 -16.18 15.02
N LEU A 149 9.10 -15.89 14.07
CA LEU A 149 7.99 -16.78 13.68
C LEU A 149 8.29 -17.57 12.40
N GLY A 150 8.09 -18.89 12.46
CA GLY A 150 8.14 -19.79 11.32
C GLY A 150 9.41 -19.65 10.50
N LEU A 151 9.27 -19.21 9.26
CA LEU A 151 10.38 -19.04 8.30
C LEU A 151 10.95 -17.59 8.29
N GLY A 152 10.71 -16.81 9.33
CA GLY A 152 11.29 -15.49 9.53
C GLY A 152 10.86 -14.42 8.50
N ILE A 153 9.67 -14.52 7.91
CA ILE A 153 9.18 -13.57 6.90
C ILE A 153 8.92 -12.21 7.54
N PRO A 154 9.61 -11.14 7.13
CA PRO A 154 9.42 -9.80 7.68
C PRO A 154 8.08 -9.19 7.30
N ALA A 155 7.59 -8.28 8.14
CA ALA A 155 6.40 -7.50 7.83
C ALA A 155 6.70 -6.45 6.75
N ASN A 156 5.78 -6.29 5.81
CA ASN A 156 5.76 -5.26 4.79
C ASN A 156 4.70 -4.21 5.17
N ASN A 157 5.11 -3.21 5.92
CA ASN A 157 4.22 -2.14 6.34
C ASN A 157 3.93 -1.18 5.18
N SER A 158 2.74 -0.61 5.20
CA SER A 158 2.22 0.21 4.11
C SER A 158 1.43 1.42 4.60
N THR A 159 1.09 2.29 3.68
CA THR A 159 0.25 3.46 3.96
C THR A 159 -0.50 3.93 2.72
N ASP A 160 -1.67 4.53 2.93
CA ASP A 160 -2.24 5.49 2.00
C ASP A 160 -1.40 6.78 1.97
N PRO A 161 -1.55 7.67 0.97
CA PRO A 161 -0.77 8.90 0.88
C PRO A 161 -0.77 9.73 2.16
N ARG A 162 0.42 10.22 2.61
CA ARG A 162 0.61 10.98 3.85
C ARG A 162 1.04 12.43 3.68
N HIS A 163 1.53 12.79 2.50
CA HIS A 163 2.19 14.07 2.26
C HIS A 163 1.23 15.21 1.94
N GLY A 164 -0.07 14.98 2.04
CA GLY A 164 -1.09 16.00 1.82
C GLY A 164 -1.29 16.91 3.05
N THR A 165 -1.77 18.13 2.79
CA THR A 165 -2.07 19.13 3.83
C THR A 165 -3.33 18.83 4.64
N VAL A 166 -4.17 17.93 4.17
CA VAL A 166 -5.44 17.54 4.80
C VAL A 166 -5.50 16.03 4.95
N SER A 167 -5.80 15.57 6.17
CA SER A 167 -6.12 14.17 6.42
C SER A 167 -7.58 13.89 6.04
N THR A 168 -7.79 12.93 5.17
CA THR A 168 -9.11 12.42 4.77
C THR A 168 -9.21 10.92 5.08
N MET A 169 -10.29 10.25 4.67
CA MET A 169 -10.40 8.80 4.81
C MET A 169 -9.37 8.04 3.95
N GLU A 170 -8.94 8.64 2.85
CA GLU A 170 -8.00 8.05 1.89
C GLU A 170 -6.59 8.60 2.01
N TYR A 171 -6.41 9.65 2.81
CA TYR A 171 -5.12 10.26 3.05
C TYR A 171 -4.84 10.21 4.54
N ASN A 172 -3.80 9.51 4.92
CA ASN A 172 -3.42 9.38 6.32
C ASN A 172 -2.82 10.69 6.85
N ALA A 173 -2.93 10.89 8.17
CA ALA A 173 -2.19 11.95 8.82
C ALA A 173 -0.68 11.73 8.64
N GLY A 174 0.05 12.78 8.39
CA GLY A 174 1.49 12.76 8.44
C GLY A 174 1.99 12.24 9.79
N ALA A 175 3.27 11.94 9.91
CA ALA A 175 3.88 11.43 11.14
C ALA A 175 3.91 12.51 12.23
N GLY A 176 2.79 12.70 12.92
CA GLY A 176 2.61 13.77 13.89
C GLY A 176 2.68 15.20 13.31
N GLY A 177 2.47 15.36 12.00
CA GLY A 177 2.63 16.62 11.28
C GLY A 177 4.08 16.95 10.90
N GLN A 178 5.00 16.02 11.04
CA GLN A 178 6.44 16.23 10.82
C GLN A 178 6.94 15.80 9.44
N ILE A 179 6.10 15.15 8.63
CA ILE A 179 6.45 14.73 7.28
C ILE A 179 6.39 15.91 6.29
N SER A 180 7.13 15.86 5.18
CA SER A 180 7.09 16.91 4.16
C SER A 180 5.70 17.04 3.54
N MET A 181 5.29 18.28 3.24
CA MET A 181 3.94 18.62 2.79
C MET A 181 3.95 19.02 1.31
N TRP A 182 3.18 18.29 0.50
CA TRP A 182 3.13 18.44 -0.95
C TRP A 182 1.72 18.73 -1.45
N PRO A 183 1.55 19.24 -2.69
CA PRO A 183 0.24 19.30 -3.32
C PRO A 183 -0.37 17.90 -3.43
N GLY A 184 -1.69 17.80 -3.38
CA GLY A 184 -2.37 16.57 -3.77
C GLY A 184 -2.12 16.23 -5.25
N SER A 185 -2.46 15.01 -5.66
CA SER A 185 -2.18 14.52 -7.02
C SER A 185 -2.73 15.45 -8.12
N LEU A 186 -3.94 16.00 -7.92
CA LEU A 186 -4.52 16.95 -8.87
C LEU A 186 -3.71 18.27 -8.96
N GLY A 187 -3.20 18.76 -7.83
CA GLY A 187 -2.31 19.92 -7.78
C GLY A 187 -0.96 19.64 -8.45
N MET A 188 -0.38 18.45 -8.22
CA MET A 188 0.83 18.03 -8.94
C MET A 188 0.59 17.94 -10.45
N ALA A 189 -0.55 17.41 -10.90
CA ALA A 189 -0.92 17.37 -12.31
C ALA A 189 -1.06 18.77 -12.93
N ALA A 190 -1.53 19.75 -12.15
CA ALA A 190 -1.65 21.15 -12.60
C ALA A 190 -0.30 21.83 -12.90
N SER A 191 0.82 21.27 -12.43
CA SER A 191 2.16 21.72 -12.82
C SER A 191 2.55 21.30 -14.24
N PHE A 192 1.91 20.28 -14.81
CA PHE A 192 2.28 19.62 -16.07
C PHE A 192 3.74 19.11 -16.12
N ASP A 193 4.35 18.89 -14.96
CA ASP A 193 5.77 18.52 -14.81
C ASP A 193 5.92 17.11 -14.20
N PRO A 194 6.11 16.05 -15.02
CA PRO A 194 6.38 14.70 -14.50
C PRO A 194 7.67 14.61 -13.66
N ASN A 195 8.69 15.45 -13.91
CA ASN A 195 9.92 15.43 -13.12
C ASN A 195 9.66 15.86 -11.67
N LEU A 196 8.74 16.80 -11.46
CA LEU A 196 8.28 17.20 -10.13
C LEU A 196 7.63 16.03 -9.40
N VAL A 197 6.85 15.21 -10.12
CA VAL A 197 6.19 14.03 -9.55
C VAL A 197 7.19 12.90 -9.25
N GLU A 198 8.21 12.72 -10.09
CA GLU A 198 9.31 11.78 -9.79
C GLU A 198 10.11 12.22 -8.56
N GLN A 199 10.43 13.52 -8.44
CA GLN A 199 11.09 14.08 -7.25
C GLN A 199 10.26 13.86 -5.99
N PHE A 200 8.96 14.11 -6.06
CA PHE A 200 8.03 13.79 -4.97
C PHE A 200 8.14 12.32 -4.59
N GLY A 201 8.09 11.40 -5.56
CA GLY A 201 8.19 9.97 -5.31
C GLY A 201 9.49 9.57 -4.60
N GLN A 202 10.63 10.16 -5.00
CA GLN A 202 11.93 9.91 -4.38
C GLN A 202 11.98 10.39 -2.92
N ILE A 203 11.45 11.58 -2.64
CA ILE A 203 11.40 12.15 -1.29
C ILE A 203 10.42 11.36 -0.42
N ALA A 204 9.22 11.10 -0.93
CA ALA A 204 8.21 10.33 -0.21
C ALA A 204 8.69 8.90 0.11
N ALA A 205 9.40 8.24 -0.80
CA ALA A 205 9.99 6.94 -0.55
C ALA A 205 11.02 6.99 0.58
N ALA A 206 11.90 8.00 0.60
CA ALA A 206 12.88 8.17 1.67
C ALA A 206 12.21 8.34 3.05
N GLU A 207 11.17 9.18 3.14
CA GLU A 207 10.42 9.38 4.38
C GLU A 207 9.62 8.14 4.78
N TYR A 208 9.01 7.43 3.82
CA TYR A 208 8.30 6.18 4.09
C TYR A 208 9.23 5.09 4.60
N ARG A 209 10.39 4.90 3.96
CA ARG A 209 11.38 3.92 4.42
C ARG A 209 11.88 4.25 5.82
N ALA A 210 12.09 5.52 6.14
CA ALA A 210 12.45 5.96 7.49
C ALA A 210 11.35 5.68 8.54
N LEU A 211 10.07 5.62 8.13
CA LEU A 211 8.94 5.24 8.98
C LEU A 211 8.68 3.72 9.03
N GLY A 212 9.50 2.91 8.35
CA GLY A 212 9.31 1.46 8.25
C GLY A 212 8.27 1.04 7.21
N ILE A 213 7.84 1.95 6.35
CA ILE A 213 6.86 1.70 5.29
C ILE A 213 7.58 1.29 4.01
N ALA A 214 7.22 0.14 3.45
CA ALA A 214 7.83 -0.41 2.24
C ALA A 214 6.82 -0.62 1.09
N THR A 215 5.55 -0.28 1.30
CA THR A 215 4.51 -0.28 0.26
C THR A 215 3.63 0.96 0.38
N ALA A 216 3.41 1.66 -0.74
CA ALA A 216 2.48 2.78 -0.85
C ALA A 216 1.23 2.33 -1.62
N LEU A 217 0.03 2.56 -1.03
CA LEU A 217 -1.26 2.33 -1.69
C LEU A 217 -1.56 3.48 -2.65
N SER A 218 -0.66 3.70 -3.58
CA SER A 218 -0.65 4.84 -4.52
C SER A 218 0.29 4.56 -5.70
N PRO A 219 0.17 5.31 -6.81
CA PRO A 219 -0.72 6.43 -7.05
C PRO A 219 -2.16 6.02 -7.41
N GLN A 220 -3.11 6.94 -7.20
CA GLN A 220 -4.44 6.86 -7.78
C GLN A 220 -4.42 7.48 -9.17
N VAL A 221 -4.62 6.65 -10.20
CA VAL A 221 -4.47 7.05 -11.61
C VAL A 221 -5.78 7.01 -12.39
N ASP A 222 -6.88 6.92 -11.69
CA ASP A 222 -8.22 6.97 -12.26
C ASP A 222 -8.41 8.24 -13.09
N ILE A 223 -9.03 8.12 -14.26
CA ILE A 223 -9.40 9.29 -15.06
C ILE A 223 -10.67 9.90 -14.46
N ALA A 224 -10.60 11.13 -14.00
CA ALA A 224 -11.72 11.87 -13.42
C ALA A 224 -12.70 12.30 -14.52
N THR A 225 -13.78 11.55 -14.73
CA THR A 225 -14.75 11.83 -15.80
C THR A 225 -15.93 12.68 -15.33
N ASP A 226 -16.17 12.79 -14.03
CA ASP A 226 -17.23 13.61 -13.45
C ASP A 226 -16.69 14.42 -12.26
N PRO A 227 -16.75 15.78 -12.31
CA PRO A 227 -16.23 16.62 -11.24
C PRO A 227 -16.98 16.50 -9.91
N ARG A 228 -18.16 15.89 -9.90
CA ARG A 228 -18.93 15.63 -8.67
C ARG A 228 -18.41 14.44 -7.88
N TRP A 229 -17.58 13.59 -8.49
CA TRP A 229 -16.97 12.47 -7.79
C TRP A 229 -16.03 12.98 -6.70
N ASN A 230 -16.28 12.56 -5.44
CA ASN A 230 -15.56 13.06 -4.27
C ASN A 230 -14.05 12.72 -4.23
N ARG A 231 -13.58 11.77 -5.07
CA ARG A 231 -12.18 11.34 -5.17
C ARG A 231 -11.37 12.01 -6.28
N VAL A 232 -11.94 12.98 -6.99
CA VAL A 232 -11.24 13.70 -8.09
C VAL A 232 -9.89 14.27 -7.62
N SER A 233 -9.83 14.83 -6.41
CA SER A 233 -8.62 15.44 -5.85
C SER A 233 -7.44 14.47 -5.68
N GLY A 234 -7.71 13.17 -5.56
CA GLY A 234 -6.70 12.11 -5.46
C GLY A 234 -6.13 11.67 -6.82
N THR A 235 -6.72 12.12 -7.93
CA THR A 235 -6.34 11.74 -9.29
C THR A 235 -5.41 12.77 -9.95
N PHE A 236 -4.83 12.40 -11.09
CA PHE A 236 -4.11 13.33 -11.98
C PHE A 236 -5.03 14.03 -13.00
N GLY A 237 -6.36 14.05 -12.75
CA GLY A 237 -7.35 14.73 -13.58
C GLY A 237 -7.92 13.86 -14.70
N GLU A 238 -8.48 14.52 -15.73
CA GLU A 238 -9.26 13.86 -16.78
C GLU A 238 -8.45 13.43 -18.01
N ASN A 239 -7.24 13.98 -18.20
CA ASN A 239 -6.45 13.69 -19.40
C ASN A 239 -5.68 12.37 -19.25
N PRO A 240 -5.98 11.33 -20.06
CA PRO A 240 -5.37 10.02 -19.91
C PRO A 240 -3.86 10.01 -20.23
N LYS A 241 -3.37 10.89 -21.11
CA LYS A 241 -1.94 10.98 -21.45
C LYS A 241 -1.14 11.63 -20.31
N LEU A 242 -1.66 12.72 -19.74
CA LEU A 242 -1.06 13.35 -18.56
C LEU A 242 -1.06 12.39 -17.38
N SER A 243 -2.20 11.74 -17.10
CA SER A 243 -2.28 10.75 -16.03
C SER A 243 -1.29 9.59 -16.22
N ALA A 244 -1.04 9.15 -17.45
CA ALA A 244 -0.03 8.13 -17.74
C ALA A 244 1.39 8.61 -17.45
N ALA A 245 1.75 9.85 -17.88
CA ALA A 245 3.06 10.42 -17.60
C ALA A 245 3.30 10.64 -16.10
N MET A 246 2.31 11.17 -15.38
CA MET A 246 2.38 11.34 -13.93
C MET A 246 2.44 10.00 -13.18
N SER A 247 1.67 9.00 -13.62
CA SER A 247 1.71 7.64 -13.07
C SER A 247 3.08 6.99 -13.21
N GLN A 248 3.70 7.12 -14.39
CA GLN A 248 5.05 6.61 -14.65
C GLN A 248 6.08 7.25 -13.73
N ALA A 249 6.11 8.60 -13.69
CA ALA A 249 7.03 9.37 -12.87
C ALA A 249 6.89 9.07 -11.36
N TYR A 250 5.65 8.98 -10.89
CA TYR A 250 5.34 8.63 -9.50
C TYR A 250 5.91 7.26 -9.12
N CYS A 251 5.63 6.24 -9.94
CA CYS A 251 6.11 4.88 -9.68
C CYS A 251 7.64 4.77 -9.81
N ASP A 252 8.24 5.44 -10.79
CA ASP A 252 9.71 5.49 -10.93
C ASP A 252 10.37 6.13 -9.71
N GLY A 253 9.81 7.23 -9.19
CA GLY A 253 10.30 7.90 -7.98
C GLY A 253 10.22 7.01 -6.74
N PHE A 254 9.09 6.34 -6.53
CA PHE A 254 8.89 5.47 -5.36
C PHE A 254 9.72 4.19 -5.39
N GLN A 255 9.88 3.57 -6.57
CA GLN A 255 10.48 2.23 -6.65
C GLN A 255 11.99 2.24 -6.88
N THR A 256 12.56 3.33 -7.40
CA THR A 256 13.96 3.31 -7.85
C THR A 256 14.94 3.67 -6.75
N SER A 257 15.69 2.69 -6.29
CA SER A 257 16.90 2.89 -5.48
C SER A 257 18.11 3.22 -6.37
N LYS A 258 19.04 4.03 -5.84
CA LYS A 258 20.27 4.44 -6.54
C LYS A 258 21.50 4.29 -5.62
N GLY A 259 22.68 4.13 -6.22
CA GLY A 259 23.95 4.07 -5.51
C GLY A 259 23.98 2.92 -4.49
N SER A 260 24.48 3.19 -3.30
CA SER A 260 24.60 2.20 -2.21
C SER A 260 23.26 1.66 -1.67
N GLN A 261 22.13 2.28 -2.04
CA GLN A 261 20.82 1.80 -1.68
C GLN A 261 20.27 0.75 -2.68
N GLU A 262 20.83 0.66 -3.88
CA GLU A 262 20.40 -0.32 -4.88
C GLU A 262 20.94 -1.71 -4.54
N ILE A 263 20.05 -2.70 -4.43
CA ILE A 263 20.40 -4.12 -4.31
C ILE A 263 20.55 -4.70 -5.73
N LYS A 264 19.49 -4.60 -6.56
CA LYS A 264 19.51 -5.13 -7.93
C LYS A 264 18.40 -4.52 -8.80
N ASN A 265 18.75 -4.19 -10.06
CA ASN A 265 17.80 -3.75 -11.08
C ASN A 265 16.91 -2.57 -10.64
N GLY A 266 17.49 -1.58 -9.97
CA GLY A 266 16.78 -0.41 -9.47
C GLY A 266 16.03 -0.63 -8.15
N TRP A 267 15.94 -1.85 -7.65
CA TRP A 267 15.33 -2.18 -6.36
C TRP A 267 16.36 -2.18 -5.24
N GLY A 268 15.94 -1.81 -4.04
CA GLY A 268 16.80 -1.84 -2.87
C GLY A 268 16.22 -1.15 -1.64
N TYR A 269 17.08 -0.74 -0.73
CA TYR A 269 16.71 -0.20 0.58
C TYR A 269 15.98 1.14 0.53
N GLY A 270 16.15 1.93 -0.53
CA GLY A 270 15.39 3.16 -0.76
C GLY A 270 14.05 2.93 -1.48
N SER A 271 13.78 1.72 -1.95
CA SER A 271 12.57 1.42 -2.72
C SER A 271 11.34 1.28 -1.84
N VAL A 272 10.21 1.78 -2.35
CA VAL A 272 8.86 1.53 -1.84
C VAL A 272 8.03 0.93 -2.97
N ASN A 273 7.37 -0.18 -2.71
CA ASN A 273 6.46 -0.81 -3.67
C ASN A 273 5.29 0.13 -3.97
N ALA A 274 5.04 0.44 -5.24
CA ALA A 274 3.89 1.24 -5.65
C ALA A 274 2.71 0.33 -5.99
N MET A 275 1.56 0.55 -5.34
CA MET A 275 0.30 -0.14 -5.62
C MET A 275 -0.63 0.82 -6.37
N VAL A 276 -0.59 0.75 -7.68
CA VAL A 276 -1.37 1.63 -8.56
C VAL A 276 -2.85 1.32 -8.48
N LYS A 277 -3.70 2.33 -8.38
CA LYS A 277 -5.15 2.17 -8.19
C LYS A 277 -5.97 3.17 -9.02
N HIS A 278 -7.17 2.80 -9.45
CA HIS A 278 -7.86 1.52 -9.24
C HIS A 278 -8.17 0.85 -10.57
N TRP A 279 -7.65 -0.32 -10.80
CA TRP A 279 -7.87 -1.08 -12.04
C TRP A 279 -9.35 -1.51 -12.20
N PRO A 280 -9.95 -1.43 -13.40
CA PRO A 280 -9.43 -0.94 -14.69
C PRO A 280 -9.66 0.56 -14.92
N GLY A 281 -10.02 1.32 -13.89
CA GLY A 281 -10.33 2.74 -13.85
C GLY A 281 -11.59 3.01 -13.02
N GLY A 282 -11.41 3.66 -11.85
CA GLY A 282 -12.49 3.89 -10.88
C GLY A 282 -13.28 5.19 -11.10
N GLY A 283 -12.81 6.09 -11.98
CA GLY A 283 -13.35 7.43 -12.15
C GLY A 283 -14.62 7.54 -13.02
N SER A 284 -15.16 6.42 -13.51
CA SER A 284 -16.33 6.39 -14.39
C SER A 284 -17.62 5.95 -13.68
N GLY A 285 -17.71 6.19 -12.37
CA GLY A 285 -18.92 5.93 -11.59
C GLY A 285 -20.14 6.65 -12.18
N GLU A 286 -21.26 5.95 -12.31
CA GLU A 286 -22.50 6.50 -12.86
C GLU A 286 -22.91 7.77 -12.11
N ALA A 287 -23.09 8.87 -12.82
CA ALA A 287 -23.45 10.18 -12.28
C ALA A 287 -22.51 10.73 -11.21
N GLY A 288 -21.21 10.37 -11.27
CA GLY A 288 -20.18 10.80 -10.31
C GLY A 288 -20.31 10.17 -8.93
N ARG A 289 -21.06 9.08 -8.79
CA ARG A 289 -21.23 8.37 -7.52
C ARG A 289 -20.00 7.52 -7.19
N ASP A 290 -19.73 7.37 -5.91
CA ASP A 290 -18.59 6.61 -5.41
C ASP A 290 -18.95 5.18 -5.04
N ALA A 291 -18.09 4.23 -5.40
CA ALA A 291 -18.32 2.79 -5.24
C ALA A 291 -18.13 2.26 -3.80
N HIS A 292 -17.70 3.09 -2.86
CA HIS A 292 -17.78 2.74 -1.44
C HIS A 292 -19.22 2.63 -0.96
N TYR A 293 -20.18 3.14 -1.73
CA TYR A 293 -21.60 3.04 -1.46
C TYR A 293 -22.31 2.22 -2.54
N GLY A 294 -23.29 1.42 -2.16
CA GLY A 294 -24.02 0.56 -3.09
C GLY A 294 -24.71 1.30 -4.23
N MET A 295 -25.11 2.57 -3.99
CA MET A 295 -25.66 3.44 -5.03
C MET A 295 -24.65 3.86 -6.11
N GLY A 296 -23.34 3.72 -5.84
CA GLY A 296 -22.24 4.06 -6.76
C GLY A 296 -21.53 2.85 -7.35
N LYS A 297 -22.07 1.65 -7.19
CA LYS A 297 -21.41 0.40 -7.59
C LYS A 297 -21.17 0.22 -9.08
N PHE A 298 -21.86 0.97 -9.95
CA PHE A 298 -21.72 0.82 -11.39
C PHE A 298 -20.75 1.84 -11.99
N ALA A 299 -19.77 1.34 -12.74
CA ALA A 299 -18.94 2.14 -13.64
C ALA A 299 -19.51 2.01 -15.06
N VAL A 300 -19.74 3.14 -15.72
CA VAL A 300 -20.35 3.21 -17.05
C VAL A 300 -19.40 3.90 -18.04
N TYR A 301 -19.47 3.49 -19.30
CA TYR A 301 -18.51 3.94 -20.32
C TYR A 301 -19.24 4.44 -21.59
N PRO A 302 -19.90 5.61 -21.53
CA PRO A 302 -20.59 6.19 -22.68
C PRO A 302 -19.67 6.31 -23.90
N GLY A 303 -20.20 6.02 -25.08
CA GLY A 303 -19.42 6.06 -26.32
C GLY A 303 -18.33 4.99 -26.44
N GLY A 304 -18.42 3.89 -25.69
CA GLY A 304 -17.46 2.78 -25.77
C GLY A 304 -16.06 3.10 -25.25
N LYS A 305 -15.92 4.05 -24.32
CA LYS A 305 -14.61 4.57 -23.85
C LYS A 305 -13.92 3.73 -22.77
N PHE A 306 -14.34 2.49 -22.54
CA PHE A 306 -13.74 1.62 -21.53
C PHE A 306 -12.20 1.52 -21.63
N ALA A 307 -11.68 1.27 -22.83
CA ALA A 307 -10.25 1.13 -23.05
C ALA A 307 -9.43 2.42 -22.75
N THR A 308 -10.05 3.60 -22.77
CA THR A 308 -9.38 4.86 -22.43
C THR A 308 -8.93 4.88 -20.98
N HIS A 309 -9.69 4.24 -20.08
CA HIS A 309 -9.38 4.16 -18.65
C HIS A 309 -8.14 3.29 -18.35
N PHE A 310 -7.71 2.44 -19.29
CA PHE A 310 -6.51 1.62 -19.13
C PHE A 310 -5.21 2.39 -19.38
N ILE A 311 -5.27 3.54 -20.07
CA ILE A 311 -4.08 4.29 -20.53
C ILE A 311 -3.13 4.65 -19.38
N PRO A 312 -3.57 5.19 -18.23
CA PRO A 312 -2.68 5.51 -17.12
C PRO A 312 -1.92 4.28 -16.59
N PHE A 313 -2.53 3.10 -16.62
CA PHE A 313 -1.90 1.84 -16.24
C PHE A 313 -0.96 1.35 -17.35
N THR A 314 -1.50 1.09 -18.54
CA THR A 314 -0.80 0.36 -19.61
C THR A 314 0.26 1.17 -20.34
N LYS A 315 0.17 2.50 -20.32
CA LYS A 315 1.16 3.44 -20.90
C LYS A 315 1.98 4.19 -19.86
N GLY A 316 1.56 4.15 -18.58
CA GLY A 316 2.24 4.74 -17.44
C GLY A 316 2.83 3.67 -16.53
N ALA A 317 2.07 3.21 -15.53
CA ALA A 317 2.54 2.33 -14.46
C ALA A 317 3.13 0.99 -14.91
N PHE A 318 2.71 0.44 -16.05
CA PHE A 318 3.25 -0.82 -16.60
C PHE A 318 4.45 -0.61 -17.54
N LYS A 319 4.90 0.62 -17.71
CA LYS A 319 6.02 0.98 -18.60
C LYS A 319 6.90 2.04 -17.97
N LEU A 320 7.51 1.69 -16.83
CA LEU A 320 8.43 2.59 -16.15
C LEU A 320 9.72 2.77 -16.96
N THR A 321 10.28 3.96 -16.92
CA THR A 321 11.56 4.29 -17.56
C THR A 321 12.74 3.74 -16.78
N GLY A 322 12.61 3.70 -15.44
CA GLY A 322 13.62 3.16 -14.55
C GLY A 322 13.85 1.66 -14.71
N LYS A 323 14.87 1.15 -14.01
CA LYS A 323 15.25 -0.27 -14.06
C LYS A 323 14.19 -1.21 -13.49
N THR A 324 13.27 -0.74 -12.65
CA THR A 324 12.20 -1.54 -12.03
C THR A 324 11.10 -1.95 -13.02
N LYS A 325 10.98 -1.24 -14.14
CA LYS A 325 10.19 -1.52 -15.36
C LYS A 325 8.67 -1.48 -15.20
N MET A 326 8.10 -1.83 -14.05
CA MET A 326 6.66 -1.96 -13.85
C MET A 326 6.31 -1.68 -12.38
N ALA A 327 5.16 -1.05 -12.13
CA ALA A 327 4.61 -0.95 -10.78
C ALA A 327 4.44 -2.33 -10.15
N SER A 328 4.89 -2.49 -8.90
CA SER A 328 4.99 -3.80 -8.23
C SER A 328 3.67 -4.37 -7.77
N ALA A 329 2.64 -3.53 -7.61
CA ALA A 329 1.30 -3.93 -7.21
C ALA A 329 0.22 -3.10 -7.91
N ILE A 330 -0.99 -3.65 -7.96
CA ILE A 330 -2.19 -3.01 -8.51
C ILE A 330 -3.40 -3.35 -7.65
N MET A 331 -4.34 -2.40 -7.55
CA MET A 331 -5.59 -2.59 -6.82
C MET A 331 -6.79 -2.46 -7.77
N PRO A 332 -7.54 -3.55 -8.02
CA PRO A 332 -8.83 -3.46 -8.70
C PRO A 332 -9.87 -2.74 -7.83
N TYR A 333 -10.68 -1.88 -8.46
CA TYR A 333 -11.68 -1.08 -7.76
C TYR A 333 -12.95 -1.86 -7.39
N TYR A 334 -13.73 -1.31 -6.48
CA TYR A 334 -15.03 -1.85 -6.04
C TYR A 334 -16.06 -1.99 -7.15
N THR A 335 -15.99 -1.12 -8.17
CA THR A 335 -17.04 -1.00 -9.20
C THR A 335 -17.29 -2.28 -9.97
N ILE A 336 -18.53 -2.43 -10.40
CA ILE A 336 -18.93 -3.31 -11.49
C ILE A 336 -18.69 -2.53 -12.78
N SER A 337 -17.76 -2.96 -13.62
CA SER A 337 -17.58 -2.42 -14.98
C SER A 337 -18.75 -2.88 -15.87
N TRP A 338 -19.84 -2.08 -15.86
CA TRP A 338 -21.14 -2.48 -16.39
C TRP A 338 -21.09 -2.91 -17.85
N ASN A 339 -21.50 -4.15 -18.14
CA ASN A 339 -21.53 -4.77 -19.47
C ASN A 339 -20.17 -4.80 -20.20
N GLN A 340 -19.03 -4.75 -19.47
CA GLN A 340 -17.71 -4.79 -20.10
C GLN A 340 -17.10 -6.21 -20.17
N ASP A 341 -17.61 -7.18 -19.42
CA ASP A 341 -17.20 -8.57 -19.56
C ASP A 341 -17.80 -9.17 -20.84
N THR A 342 -17.02 -9.13 -21.92
CA THR A 342 -17.44 -9.62 -23.23
C THR A 342 -17.41 -11.14 -23.34
N LYS A 343 -16.74 -11.83 -22.41
CA LYS A 343 -16.53 -13.27 -22.42
C LYS A 343 -17.57 -14.02 -21.59
N ASN A 344 -17.66 -13.70 -20.30
CA ASN A 344 -18.51 -14.42 -19.35
C ASN A 344 -19.85 -13.72 -19.12
N LYS A 345 -19.99 -12.47 -19.59
CA LYS A 345 -21.18 -11.62 -19.39
C LYS A 345 -21.54 -11.36 -17.92
N GLU A 346 -20.52 -11.44 -17.02
CA GLU A 346 -20.72 -11.19 -15.60
C GLU A 346 -20.73 -9.69 -15.29
N ASN A 347 -21.68 -9.27 -14.47
CA ASN A 347 -21.72 -7.93 -13.87
C ASN A 347 -21.46 -8.03 -12.35
N VAL A 348 -20.18 -8.19 -12.00
CA VAL A 348 -19.68 -8.30 -10.63
C VAL A 348 -18.53 -7.32 -10.40
N GLY A 349 -18.23 -6.97 -9.16
CA GLY A 349 -17.11 -6.10 -8.80
C GLY A 349 -15.81 -6.56 -9.44
N ASN A 350 -14.96 -5.60 -9.83
CA ASN A 350 -13.80 -5.88 -10.69
C ASN A 350 -12.86 -6.97 -10.14
N SER A 351 -12.66 -7.06 -8.83
CA SER A 351 -11.84 -8.11 -8.22
C SER A 351 -12.44 -9.52 -8.33
N TYR A 352 -13.75 -9.63 -8.53
CA TYR A 352 -14.46 -10.91 -8.74
C TYR A 352 -14.51 -11.34 -10.21
N ASN A 353 -14.22 -10.41 -11.12
CA ASN A 353 -14.44 -10.60 -12.55
C ASN A 353 -13.19 -11.19 -13.22
N SER A 354 -13.27 -12.46 -13.60
CA SER A 354 -12.16 -13.18 -14.25
C SER A 354 -11.74 -12.56 -15.58
N TYR A 355 -12.65 -11.98 -16.36
CA TYR A 355 -12.30 -11.27 -17.58
C TYR A 355 -11.44 -10.03 -17.30
N ILE A 356 -11.81 -9.23 -16.30
CA ILE A 356 -11.08 -8.01 -15.92
C ILE A 356 -9.68 -8.34 -15.38
N ILE A 357 -9.56 -9.40 -14.60
CA ILE A 357 -8.27 -9.78 -13.97
C ILE A 357 -7.48 -10.75 -14.84
N ASN A 358 -8.01 -11.96 -15.12
CA ASN A 358 -7.24 -12.97 -15.85
C ASN A 358 -7.06 -12.61 -17.33
N ASP A 359 -8.13 -12.25 -18.03
CA ASP A 359 -8.04 -12.07 -19.48
C ASP A 359 -7.44 -10.70 -19.85
N LEU A 360 -7.86 -9.59 -19.21
CA LEU A 360 -7.28 -8.28 -19.48
C LEU A 360 -5.94 -8.08 -18.75
N LEU A 361 -5.94 -8.06 -17.41
CA LEU A 361 -4.75 -7.69 -16.65
C LEU A 361 -3.59 -8.68 -16.87
N ARG A 362 -3.85 -9.98 -16.63
CA ARG A 362 -2.79 -11.01 -16.66
C ARG A 362 -2.40 -11.40 -18.09
N LYS A 363 -3.36 -11.80 -18.95
CA LYS A 363 -3.07 -12.34 -20.28
C LYS A 363 -2.78 -11.25 -21.31
N LYS A 364 -3.71 -10.28 -21.47
CA LYS A 364 -3.58 -9.24 -22.50
C LYS A 364 -2.45 -8.25 -22.20
N TYR A 365 -2.39 -7.73 -20.97
CA TYR A 365 -1.39 -6.74 -20.57
C TYR A 365 -0.16 -7.33 -19.89
N LYS A 366 -0.11 -8.65 -19.68
CA LYS A 366 1.02 -9.42 -19.13
C LYS A 366 1.53 -8.85 -17.79
N TYR A 367 0.61 -8.35 -16.97
CA TYR A 367 0.96 -7.80 -15.66
C TYR A 367 1.28 -8.93 -14.68
N ASP A 368 2.52 -8.98 -14.18
CA ASP A 368 3.00 -10.01 -13.24
C ASP A 368 3.27 -9.47 -11.82
N GLY A 369 2.86 -8.24 -11.50
CA GLY A 369 2.87 -7.72 -10.14
C GLY A 369 1.73 -8.28 -9.28
N VAL A 370 1.74 -7.94 -7.99
CA VAL A 370 0.69 -8.29 -7.04
C VAL A 370 -0.63 -7.61 -7.45
N ALA A 371 -1.73 -8.37 -7.48
CA ALA A 371 -3.08 -7.83 -7.52
C ALA A 371 -3.70 -7.96 -6.12
N CYS A 372 -3.97 -6.82 -5.47
CA CYS A 372 -4.58 -6.75 -4.14
C CYS A 372 -5.99 -6.19 -4.28
N THR A 373 -6.99 -6.81 -3.68
CA THR A 373 -8.35 -6.25 -3.67
C THR A 373 -8.36 -4.86 -3.02
N ASP A 374 -9.32 -4.04 -3.38
CA ASP A 374 -9.70 -2.93 -2.53
C ASP A 374 -10.27 -3.43 -1.19
N TRP A 375 -10.47 -2.54 -0.19
CA TRP A 375 -10.68 -2.92 1.21
C TRP A 375 -12.04 -3.56 1.47
N SER A 376 -12.00 -4.70 2.18
CA SER A 376 -13.18 -5.41 2.70
C SER A 376 -14.20 -5.85 1.62
N ILE A 377 -13.79 -6.04 0.37
CA ILE A 377 -14.74 -6.42 -0.69
C ILE A 377 -15.45 -7.75 -0.38
N THR A 378 -14.75 -8.70 0.25
CA THR A 378 -15.28 -10.03 0.57
C THR A 378 -16.18 -10.06 1.80
N GLY A 379 -16.19 -8.95 2.58
CA GLY A 379 -17.01 -8.81 3.77
C GLY A 379 -18.50 -8.71 3.48
N ASN A 380 -19.32 -8.96 4.49
CA ASN A 380 -20.77 -8.73 4.39
C ASN A 380 -21.10 -7.24 4.41
N LYS A 381 -22.13 -6.85 3.69
CA LYS A 381 -22.71 -5.51 3.81
C LYS A 381 -23.13 -5.25 5.25
N THR A 382 -22.88 -4.05 5.72
CA THR A 382 -23.44 -3.55 6.98
C THR A 382 -24.90 -3.13 6.76
N GLN A 383 -25.71 -3.11 7.82
CA GLN A 383 -27.14 -2.69 7.73
C GLN A 383 -27.28 -1.29 7.14
N MET A 384 -26.41 -0.37 7.54
CA MET A 384 -26.27 0.93 6.87
C MET A 384 -25.14 0.86 5.87
N ASP A 385 -25.42 1.20 4.62
CA ASP A 385 -24.42 1.34 3.57
C ASP A 385 -23.44 2.46 3.97
N ASN A 386 -22.23 2.08 4.32
CA ASN A 386 -21.22 3.00 4.81
C ASN A 386 -19.87 2.76 4.14
N PHE A 387 -18.97 3.71 4.29
CA PHE A 387 -17.66 3.71 3.65
C PHE A 387 -16.78 2.49 4.02
N VAL A 388 -16.83 2.00 5.26
CA VAL A 388 -15.95 0.93 5.76
C VAL A 388 -16.55 -0.47 5.70
N GLY A 389 -17.83 -0.63 5.39
CA GLY A 389 -18.51 -1.92 5.30
C GLY A 389 -18.05 -2.77 4.12
N GLY A 390 -18.44 -4.04 4.10
CA GLY A 390 -18.17 -4.94 2.98
C GLY A 390 -18.79 -4.47 1.66
N LYS A 391 -18.12 -4.74 0.54
CA LYS A 391 -18.50 -4.32 -0.82
C LYS A 391 -18.66 -5.51 -1.78
N PRO A 392 -19.52 -6.49 -1.46
CA PRO A 392 -19.70 -7.68 -2.31
C PRO A 392 -20.56 -7.37 -3.53
N HIS A 393 -20.23 -6.32 -4.29
CA HIS A 393 -21.03 -5.84 -5.41
C HIS A 393 -21.23 -6.89 -6.51
N GLY A 394 -22.48 -7.29 -6.70
CA GLY A 394 -22.88 -8.31 -7.67
C GLY A 394 -22.74 -9.76 -7.22
N VAL A 395 -22.20 -9.99 -6.00
CA VAL A 395 -22.01 -11.32 -5.40
C VAL A 395 -22.56 -11.37 -3.96
N GLU A 396 -23.54 -10.54 -3.66
CA GLU A 396 -24.13 -10.42 -2.33
C GLU A 396 -24.72 -11.74 -1.81
N HIS A 397 -25.15 -12.63 -2.71
CA HIS A 397 -25.74 -13.94 -2.41
C HIS A 397 -24.71 -15.01 -1.99
N LEU A 398 -23.43 -14.78 -2.25
CA LEU A 398 -22.35 -15.71 -1.87
C LEU A 398 -21.95 -15.54 -0.40
N SER A 399 -21.49 -16.62 0.21
CA SER A 399 -20.85 -16.57 1.54
C SER A 399 -19.50 -15.84 1.46
N VAL A 400 -18.95 -15.46 2.62
CA VAL A 400 -17.61 -14.84 2.70
C VAL A 400 -16.54 -15.74 2.09
N ALA A 401 -16.55 -17.05 2.39
CA ALA A 401 -15.61 -18.03 1.83
C ALA A 401 -15.77 -18.17 0.31
N GLN A 402 -17.01 -18.23 -0.20
CA GLN A 402 -17.27 -18.29 -1.65
C GLN A 402 -16.79 -17.03 -2.37
N ARG A 403 -16.90 -15.84 -1.75
CA ARG A 403 -16.36 -14.61 -2.30
C ARG A 403 -14.83 -14.65 -2.36
N HIS A 404 -14.15 -15.13 -1.32
CA HIS A 404 -12.71 -15.34 -1.35
C HIS A 404 -12.31 -16.31 -2.47
N TYR A 405 -13.01 -17.42 -2.59
CA TYR A 405 -12.80 -18.39 -3.66
C TYR A 405 -12.94 -17.76 -5.04
N LYS A 406 -14.03 -17.02 -5.28
CA LYS A 406 -14.26 -16.34 -6.58
C LYS A 406 -13.16 -15.32 -6.91
N VAL A 407 -12.66 -14.59 -5.92
CA VAL A 407 -11.52 -13.65 -6.07
C VAL A 407 -10.22 -14.39 -6.42
N LEU A 408 -9.93 -15.51 -5.75
CA LEU A 408 -8.77 -16.36 -6.06
C LEU A 408 -8.84 -16.88 -7.50
N MET A 409 -9.99 -17.37 -7.93
CA MET A 409 -10.22 -17.89 -9.28
C MET A 409 -10.19 -16.79 -10.34
N ALA A 410 -10.53 -15.56 -10.00
CA ALA A 410 -10.37 -14.41 -10.89
C ALA A 410 -8.92 -14.02 -11.14
N GLY A 411 -7.95 -14.47 -10.31
CA GLY A 411 -6.51 -14.20 -10.51
C GLY A 411 -5.92 -13.13 -9.59
N VAL A 412 -6.62 -12.75 -8.53
CA VAL A 412 -6.16 -11.80 -7.50
C VAL A 412 -5.27 -12.54 -6.48
N ASP A 413 -4.28 -11.85 -5.93
CA ASP A 413 -3.24 -12.44 -5.06
C ASP A 413 -3.42 -12.09 -3.58
N GLN A 414 -4.14 -10.99 -3.26
CA GLN A 414 -4.17 -10.47 -1.90
C GLN A 414 -5.53 -9.83 -1.56
N PHE A 415 -5.90 -9.89 -0.29
CA PHE A 415 -7.19 -9.45 0.24
C PHE A 415 -7.03 -8.24 1.17
N GLY A 416 -7.39 -7.05 0.68
CA GLY A 416 -7.35 -5.81 1.44
C GLY A 416 -8.40 -5.77 2.56
N GLY A 417 -7.99 -5.27 3.74
CA GLY A 417 -8.88 -5.09 4.88
C GLY A 417 -9.30 -6.38 5.61
N ASN A 418 -8.50 -7.43 5.51
CA ASN A 418 -8.74 -8.73 6.13
C ASN A 418 -7.60 -9.09 7.10
N ASN A 419 -7.95 -9.43 8.34
CA ASN A 419 -7.00 -9.83 9.38
C ASN A 419 -6.99 -11.34 9.65
N GLU A 420 -7.99 -12.09 9.16
CA GLU A 420 -8.26 -13.47 9.53
C GLU A 420 -8.01 -14.41 8.33
N ALA A 421 -7.21 -15.45 8.53
CA ALA A 421 -6.88 -16.43 7.49
C ALA A 421 -8.01 -17.44 7.21
N ALA A 422 -8.90 -17.67 8.16
CA ALA A 422 -9.92 -18.70 8.08
C ALA A 422 -10.77 -18.67 6.79
N PRO A 423 -11.29 -17.51 6.29
CA PRO A 423 -12.06 -17.50 5.05
C PRO A 423 -11.25 -17.87 3.80
N ILE A 424 -9.94 -17.59 3.79
CA ILE A 424 -9.05 -17.98 2.68
C ILE A 424 -8.78 -19.48 2.73
N LEU A 425 -8.61 -20.06 3.93
CA LEU A 425 -8.43 -21.51 4.12
C LEU A 425 -9.69 -22.29 3.71
N GLU A 426 -10.87 -21.76 4.00
CA GLU A 426 -12.13 -22.35 3.51
C GLU A 426 -12.22 -22.27 1.97
N ALA A 427 -11.85 -21.14 1.38
CA ALA A 427 -11.78 -20.98 -0.08
C ALA A 427 -10.76 -21.96 -0.71
N TYR A 428 -9.62 -22.18 -0.06
CA TYR A 428 -8.65 -23.20 -0.48
C TYR A 428 -9.26 -24.61 -0.49
N LYS A 429 -9.96 -25.01 0.58
CA LYS A 429 -10.63 -26.32 0.64
C LYS A 429 -11.65 -26.50 -0.48
N MET A 430 -12.40 -25.44 -0.81
CA MET A 430 -13.33 -25.46 -1.96
C MET A 430 -12.57 -25.70 -3.27
N GLY A 431 -11.47 -24.97 -3.48
CA GLY A 431 -10.64 -25.11 -4.66
C GLY A 431 -9.95 -26.48 -4.77
N MET A 432 -9.51 -27.05 -3.65
CA MET A 432 -8.96 -28.42 -3.61
C MET A 432 -10.00 -29.47 -4.01
N ALA A 433 -11.25 -29.31 -3.56
CA ALA A 433 -12.33 -30.23 -3.93
C ALA A 433 -12.67 -30.17 -5.43
N GLU A 434 -12.55 -29.01 -6.06
CA GLU A 434 -12.90 -28.78 -7.48
C GLU A 434 -11.72 -29.01 -8.43
N HIS A 435 -10.49 -28.61 -8.03
CA HIS A 435 -9.32 -28.55 -8.92
C HIS A 435 -8.09 -29.35 -8.42
N GLY A 436 -8.18 -29.99 -7.25
CA GLY A 436 -7.08 -30.76 -6.68
C GLY A 436 -5.80 -29.92 -6.47
N GLU A 437 -4.63 -30.53 -6.69
CA GLU A 437 -3.32 -29.92 -6.47
C GLU A 437 -3.08 -28.61 -7.25
N TRP A 438 -3.81 -28.37 -8.30
CA TRP A 438 -3.74 -27.09 -9.02
C TRP A 438 -4.04 -25.90 -8.10
N MET A 439 -4.95 -26.08 -7.12
CA MET A 439 -5.29 -24.99 -6.19
C MET A 439 -4.11 -24.62 -5.29
N ARG A 440 -3.31 -25.60 -4.86
CA ARG A 440 -2.06 -25.35 -4.12
C ARG A 440 -1.09 -24.51 -4.98
N ALA A 441 -0.83 -24.93 -6.21
CA ALA A 441 0.04 -24.21 -7.13
C ALA A 441 -0.47 -22.79 -7.43
N ARG A 442 -1.80 -22.59 -7.51
CA ARG A 442 -2.41 -21.26 -7.67
C ARG A 442 -2.10 -20.34 -6.49
N MET A 443 -2.17 -20.84 -5.27
CA MET A 443 -1.86 -20.04 -4.09
C MET A 443 -0.36 -19.77 -3.95
N GLU A 444 0.50 -20.73 -4.26
CA GLU A 444 1.96 -20.54 -4.32
C GLU A 444 2.35 -19.45 -5.33
N GLN A 445 1.68 -19.39 -6.48
CA GLN A 445 1.92 -18.32 -7.45
C GLN A 445 1.65 -16.92 -6.84
N SER A 446 0.61 -16.78 -6.01
CA SER A 446 0.36 -15.53 -5.27
C SER A 446 1.44 -15.27 -4.22
N ALA A 447 1.86 -16.29 -3.47
CA ALA A 447 2.93 -16.19 -2.49
C ALA A 447 4.24 -15.70 -3.13
N VAL A 448 4.63 -16.26 -4.29
CA VAL A 448 5.83 -15.83 -5.04
C VAL A 448 5.77 -14.33 -5.38
N ARG A 449 4.63 -13.81 -5.85
CA ARG A 449 4.48 -12.39 -6.17
C ARG A 449 4.62 -11.50 -4.94
N LEU A 450 3.98 -11.89 -3.84
CA LEU A 450 4.02 -11.18 -2.56
C LEU A 450 5.41 -11.17 -1.95
N LEU A 451 6.06 -12.32 -1.88
CA LEU A 451 7.42 -12.48 -1.36
C LEU A 451 8.45 -11.71 -2.19
N LYS A 452 8.33 -11.73 -3.52
CA LYS A 452 9.22 -11.00 -4.41
C LYS A 452 9.25 -9.50 -4.10
N ASN A 453 8.12 -8.90 -3.73
CA ASN A 453 8.05 -7.50 -3.31
C ASN A 453 8.75 -7.25 -1.97
N ILE A 454 8.75 -8.22 -1.06
CA ILE A 454 9.45 -8.13 0.23
C ILE A 454 10.97 -8.26 0.04
N PHE A 455 11.42 -9.21 -0.80
CA PHE A 455 12.84 -9.39 -1.12
C PHE A 455 13.45 -8.18 -1.83
N ARG A 456 12.75 -7.64 -2.83
CA ARG A 456 13.25 -6.53 -3.66
C ARG A 456 13.60 -5.26 -2.86
N VAL A 457 12.91 -5.02 -1.77
CA VAL A 457 13.10 -3.83 -0.93
C VAL A 457 14.01 -4.07 0.27
N GLY A 458 14.68 -5.24 0.34
CA GLY A 458 15.72 -5.57 1.32
C GLY A 458 15.21 -5.85 2.73
N LEU A 459 13.92 -6.15 2.92
CA LEU A 459 13.36 -6.41 4.25
C LEU A 459 13.87 -7.71 4.87
N PHE A 460 14.21 -8.72 4.07
CA PHE A 460 14.81 -9.95 4.59
C PHE A 460 16.22 -9.74 5.12
N GLU A 461 16.99 -8.84 4.50
CA GLU A 461 18.35 -8.52 4.92
C GLU A 461 18.32 -7.66 6.18
N ASN A 462 17.66 -6.50 6.12
CA ASN A 462 17.58 -5.60 7.26
C ASN A 462 16.23 -4.84 7.31
N PRO A 463 15.26 -5.31 8.08
CA PRO A 463 13.97 -4.63 8.24
C PRO A 463 13.98 -3.59 9.38
N TYR A 464 15.08 -3.46 10.12
CA TYR A 464 15.18 -2.63 11.33
C TYR A 464 15.58 -1.19 11.00
N LEU A 465 15.11 -0.27 11.83
CA LEU A 465 15.33 1.15 11.70
C LEU A 465 16.17 1.68 12.87
N ASP A 466 17.06 2.61 12.55
CA ASP A 466 17.67 3.49 13.53
C ASP A 466 16.72 4.67 13.83
N VAL A 467 16.34 4.83 15.10
CA VAL A 467 15.33 5.82 15.53
C VAL A 467 15.81 7.26 15.31
N GLU A 468 17.09 7.55 15.54
CA GLU A 468 17.65 8.89 15.33
C GLU A 468 17.73 9.23 13.84
N ASN A 469 18.12 8.25 13.00
CA ASN A 469 18.08 8.44 11.56
C ASN A 469 16.65 8.68 11.05
N THR A 470 15.66 7.99 11.58
CA THR A 470 14.23 8.24 11.27
C THR A 470 13.85 9.68 11.57
N LYS A 471 14.14 10.15 12.80
CA LYS A 471 13.86 11.52 13.25
C LYS A 471 14.52 12.57 12.37
N ASN A 472 15.74 12.33 11.94
CA ASN A 472 16.51 13.27 11.11
C ASN A 472 16.13 13.22 9.62
N THR A 473 15.41 12.18 9.17
CA THR A 473 15.01 12.00 7.77
C THR A 473 13.61 12.55 7.50
N VAL A 474 12.66 12.24 8.39
CA VAL A 474 11.25 12.60 8.21
C VAL A 474 11.07 14.11 8.39
N GLY A 475 10.57 14.79 7.36
CA GLY A 475 10.32 16.23 7.38
C GLY A 475 11.58 17.10 7.43
N LYS A 476 12.73 16.57 6.98
CA LYS A 476 13.95 17.39 6.96
C LYS A 476 13.79 18.64 6.10
N PRO A 477 14.53 19.73 6.39
CA PRO A 477 14.32 21.05 5.77
C PRO A 477 14.30 21.03 4.25
N GLU A 478 15.17 20.24 3.60
CA GLU A 478 15.22 20.15 2.13
C GLU A 478 13.96 19.52 1.55
N PHE A 479 13.37 18.54 2.24
CA PHE A 479 12.13 17.89 1.82
C PHE A 479 10.93 18.83 1.97
N MET A 480 10.89 19.59 3.07
CA MET A 480 9.88 20.62 3.31
C MET A 480 9.96 21.73 2.26
N THR A 481 11.16 22.19 1.92
CA THR A 481 11.39 23.21 0.89
C THR A 481 10.92 22.72 -0.47
N ALA A 482 11.28 21.51 -0.88
CA ALA A 482 10.82 20.93 -2.15
C ALA A 482 9.29 20.81 -2.22
N GLY A 483 8.64 20.41 -1.12
CA GLY A 483 7.17 20.37 -1.04
C GLY A 483 6.53 21.75 -1.16
N TYR A 484 7.11 22.76 -0.52
CA TYR A 484 6.66 24.16 -0.62
C TYR A 484 6.77 24.69 -2.05
N GLU A 485 7.90 24.47 -2.71
CA GLU A 485 8.10 24.88 -4.11
C GLU A 485 7.11 24.18 -5.05
N ALA A 486 6.81 22.90 -4.81
CA ALA A 486 5.80 22.16 -5.53
C ALA A 486 4.40 22.77 -5.34
N GLN A 487 4.06 23.21 -4.12
CA GLN A 487 2.79 23.89 -3.84
C GLN A 487 2.69 25.22 -4.61
N LEU A 488 3.77 25.99 -4.69
CA LEU A 488 3.79 27.21 -5.49
C LEU A 488 3.52 26.92 -6.97
N LYS A 489 4.15 25.89 -7.53
CA LYS A 489 3.95 25.46 -8.93
C LYS A 489 2.55 24.92 -9.22
N SER A 490 1.84 24.47 -8.21
CA SER A 490 0.48 23.91 -8.35
C SER A 490 -0.63 24.96 -8.39
N MET A 491 -0.31 26.23 -8.15
CA MET A 491 -1.28 27.32 -8.17
C MET A 491 -1.66 27.71 -9.59
N VAL A 492 -2.97 27.68 -9.87
CA VAL A 492 -3.51 28.00 -11.20
C VAL A 492 -4.22 29.36 -11.18
N LEU A 493 -3.75 30.29 -12.00
CA LEU A 493 -4.38 31.59 -12.17
C LEU A 493 -5.54 31.48 -13.17
N LEU A 494 -6.76 31.29 -12.67
CA LEU A 494 -7.96 31.15 -13.52
C LEU A 494 -8.44 32.47 -14.11
N LYS A 495 -8.23 33.60 -13.41
CA LYS A 495 -8.70 34.92 -13.82
C LYS A 495 -7.83 36.03 -13.22
N ASN A 496 -7.39 36.96 -14.04
CA ASN A 496 -6.67 38.18 -13.63
C ASN A 496 -7.25 39.39 -14.34
N LYS A 497 -8.49 39.78 -13.98
CA LYS A 497 -9.18 40.91 -14.56
C LYS A 497 -8.43 42.21 -14.20
N ASN A 498 -8.26 43.08 -15.18
CA ASN A 498 -7.55 44.35 -15.05
C ASN A 498 -6.08 44.22 -14.60
N LYS A 499 -5.45 43.07 -14.78
CA LYS A 499 -4.05 42.80 -14.39
C LYS A 499 -3.75 43.20 -12.94
N VAL A 500 -4.66 42.81 -12.00
CA VAL A 500 -4.53 43.12 -10.56
C VAL A 500 -3.32 42.40 -9.97
N LEU A 501 -2.99 41.20 -10.47
CA LEU A 501 -1.80 40.43 -10.06
C LEU A 501 -0.66 40.64 -11.05
N PRO A 502 0.61 40.70 -10.61
CA PRO A 502 1.04 40.67 -9.19
C PRO A 502 0.67 41.98 -8.47
N LEU A 503 0.38 41.85 -7.17
CA LEU A 503 0.06 43.00 -6.32
C LEU A 503 1.30 43.92 -6.20
N LYS A 504 1.10 45.23 -6.32
CA LYS A 504 2.15 46.19 -6.00
C LYS A 504 2.39 46.23 -4.48
N THR A 505 3.64 46.48 -4.09
CA THR A 505 4.02 46.72 -2.70
C THR A 505 3.16 47.79 -2.04
N GLY A 506 2.89 47.66 -0.75
CA GLY A 506 2.08 48.62 0.02
C GLY A 506 0.56 48.44 -0.11
N LYS A 507 0.08 47.37 -0.73
CA LYS A 507 -1.36 47.02 -0.75
C LYS A 507 -1.76 46.24 0.46
N THR A 508 -2.90 46.60 1.04
CA THR A 508 -3.56 45.78 2.09
C THR A 508 -4.39 44.69 1.41
N VAL A 509 -4.17 43.48 1.85
CA VAL A 509 -4.92 42.30 1.35
C VAL A 509 -5.77 41.78 2.49
N TYR A 510 -7.06 41.65 2.28
CA TYR A 510 -7.96 40.97 3.19
C TYR A 510 -7.91 39.46 2.92
N VAL A 511 -7.42 38.71 3.89
CA VAL A 511 -7.42 37.24 3.86
C VAL A 511 -8.43 36.75 4.89
N PRO A 512 -9.58 36.21 4.48
CA PRO A 512 -10.57 35.71 5.43
C PRO A 512 -9.98 34.54 6.22
N LYS A 513 -10.03 34.63 7.53
CA LYS A 513 -9.66 33.51 8.40
C LYS A 513 -10.74 32.44 8.31
N LYS A 514 -10.40 31.27 7.83
CA LYS A 514 -11.32 30.13 7.85
C LYS A 514 -11.28 29.51 9.25
N TYR A 515 -12.39 29.59 9.96
CA TYR A 515 -12.57 28.89 11.22
C TYR A 515 -13.11 27.49 10.96
N THR A 516 -12.43 26.49 11.47
CA THR A 516 -12.91 25.11 11.49
C THR A 516 -13.05 24.70 12.96
N PRO A 517 -14.28 24.49 13.48
CA PRO A 517 -14.45 24.11 14.87
C PRO A 517 -13.82 22.77 15.17
N ALA A 518 -13.39 22.58 16.42
CA ALA A 518 -12.97 21.28 16.90
C ALA A 518 -14.06 20.24 16.65
N GLY A 519 -13.69 19.07 16.18
CA GLY A 519 -14.63 18.01 15.84
C GLY A 519 -13.97 16.64 15.82
N ARG A 520 -14.66 15.68 15.25
CA ARG A 520 -14.09 14.37 14.95
C ARG A 520 -14.24 14.08 13.47
N ASN A 521 -13.23 13.44 12.87
CA ASN A 521 -13.36 12.93 11.52
C ASN A 521 -14.27 11.69 11.50
N PHE A 522 -14.61 11.22 10.31
CA PHE A 522 -15.47 10.04 10.14
C PHE A 522 -14.95 8.79 10.85
N LEU A 523 -13.65 8.63 11.01
CA LEU A 523 -13.01 7.51 11.74
C LEU A 523 -12.95 7.78 13.26
N GLY A 524 -13.60 8.83 13.77
CA GLY A 524 -13.64 9.16 15.18
C GLY A 524 -12.39 9.86 15.73
N ALA A 525 -11.38 10.16 14.89
CA ALA A 525 -10.20 10.89 15.34
C ALA A 525 -10.52 12.38 15.56
N PRO A 526 -10.00 13.01 16.63
CA PRO A 526 -10.22 14.41 16.87
C PRO A 526 -9.62 15.27 15.75
N ILE A 527 -10.39 16.24 15.29
CA ILE A 527 -9.92 17.33 14.44
C ILE A 527 -9.76 18.54 15.34
N PRO A 528 -8.55 19.07 15.51
CA PRO A 528 -8.37 20.27 16.31
C PRO A 528 -9.01 21.48 15.63
N GLU A 529 -9.39 22.45 16.44
CA GLU A 529 -9.79 23.77 15.95
C GLU A 529 -8.67 24.40 15.12
N LYS A 530 -9.01 24.97 13.99
CA LYS A 530 -8.09 25.66 13.07
C LYS A 530 -8.60 27.02 12.65
#